data_12400184e5709af1d638f7372fbb9d0a
#
_entry.id   12400184e5709af1d638f7372fbb9d0a
#
_cell.length_a   1.000
_cell.length_b   1.000
_cell.length_c   1.000
_cell.angle_alpha   90.00
_cell.angle_beta   90.00
_cell.angle_gamma   90.00
#
_symmetry.space_group_name_H-M   'P 1'
#
loop_
_entity.id
_entity.type
_entity.pdbx_description
1 polymer ?
#
loop_
_entity_poly.entity_id
_entity_poly.type
_entity_poly.pdbx_seq_one_letter_code
_entity_poly.pdbx_strand_id
1 'polypeptide(L)'
;VNTGHVKTWLQEESRNAFTLWIIHSKKPSLNPDKTIKNDLPKIAKTLGKELKKSYSRIKLKYKTIDDAFTLEPLMDAVNDVIASEESENPIPRQNFVINITGGTNAMAAASMNAAMEFQIRAQYVKEDKENNPNIKCTLDVPVPSKFESRLNNNQLEALQIIAKSDHLIHNTPRGMDSPTIKHAITNHELLVELGFDKKRKGLKNGATTLNGIVKSLEKSKYITKRKIQHYVHPKTGEKLPDDSVMDNT
;
A
#
# COMPACT_ATOMS: atom_id res chain seq x y z
N VAL A 1 -12.06 27.43 -1.86
CA VAL A 1 -11.33 26.25 -1.36
C VAL A 1 -10.58 26.67 -0.11
N ASN A 2 -10.83 25.98 1.00
CA ASN A 2 -10.12 26.25 2.26
C ASN A 2 -8.74 25.57 2.20
N THR A 3 -7.67 26.35 2.26
CA THR A 3 -6.27 25.88 2.32
C THR A 3 -5.67 26.02 3.71
N GLY A 4 -6.45 26.49 4.68
CA GLY A 4 -6.01 26.73 6.05
C GLY A 4 -5.43 25.50 6.73
N HIS A 5 -6.09 24.33 6.54
CA HIS A 5 -5.65 23.06 7.09
C HIS A 5 -4.22 22.66 6.68
N VAL A 6 -3.76 23.05 5.48
CA VAL A 6 -2.36 22.78 5.05
C VAL A 6 -1.38 23.65 5.84
N LYS A 7 -1.74 24.91 6.08
CA LYS A 7 -0.90 25.82 6.88
C LYS A 7 -0.82 25.38 8.34
N THR A 8 -1.95 25.03 8.93
CA THR A 8 -2.01 24.48 10.29
C THR A 8 -1.20 23.20 10.43
N TRP A 9 -1.35 22.27 9.46
CA TRP A 9 -0.57 21.04 9.45
C TRP A 9 0.94 21.33 9.41
N LEU A 10 1.39 22.23 8.54
CA LEU A 10 2.80 22.59 8.44
C LEU A 10 3.33 23.32 9.66
N GLN A 11 2.53 24.12 10.36
CA GLN A 11 2.95 24.74 11.62
C GLN A 11 3.34 23.71 12.67
N GLU A 12 2.61 22.60 12.71
CA GLU A 12 2.84 21.52 13.68
C GLU A 12 3.90 20.51 13.22
N GLU A 13 3.93 20.16 11.92
CA GLU A 13 4.74 19.05 11.40
C GLU A 13 5.94 19.47 10.53
N SER A 14 6.14 20.78 10.27
CA SER A 14 7.17 21.26 9.34
C SER A 14 8.59 20.88 9.72
N ARG A 15 8.87 20.64 10.99
CA ARG A 15 10.21 20.20 11.45
C ARG A 15 10.58 18.81 10.94
N ASN A 16 9.56 17.99 10.64
CA ASN A 16 9.70 16.59 10.24
C ASN A 16 9.44 16.39 8.74
N ALA A 17 8.93 17.40 8.02
CA ALA A 17 8.61 17.30 6.61
C ALA A 17 9.76 17.80 5.74
N PHE A 18 10.26 16.95 4.83
CA PHE A 18 11.30 17.31 3.85
C PHE A 18 10.72 17.62 2.47
N THR A 19 9.70 16.85 2.07
CA THR A 19 9.00 17.04 0.79
C THR A 19 7.51 17.16 1.05
N LEU A 20 6.88 18.11 0.39
CA LEU A 20 5.43 18.29 0.39
C LEU A 20 4.90 18.18 -1.03
N TRP A 21 4.00 17.24 -1.24
CA TRP A 21 3.27 17.09 -2.48
C TRP A 21 1.89 17.71 -2.37
N ILE A 22 1.55 18.59 -3.31
CA ILE A 22 0.20 19.14 -3.46
C ILE A 22 -0.48 18.40 -4.60
N ILE A 23 -1.49 17.57 -4.26
CA ILE A 23 -2.30 16.85 -5.24
C ILE A 23 -3.55 17.71 -5.52
N HIS A 24 -3.82 18.01 -6.78
CA HIS A 24 -4.97 18.83 -7.17
C HIS A 24 -5.56 18.39 -8.50
N SER A 25 -6.86 18.66 -8.71
CA SER A 25 -7.49 18.40 -10.00
C SER A 25 -6.98 19.34 -11.09
N LYS A 26 -6.90 18.82 -12.32
CA LYS A 26 -6.62 19.59 -13.54
C LYS A 26 -7.76 20.54 -13.89
N LYS A 27 -8.98 20.07 -13.66
CA LYS A 27 -10.19 20.81 -14.01
C LYS A 27 -10.58 21.78 -12.89
N PRO A 28 -11.03 23.00 -13.23
CA PRO A 28 -11.61 23.89 -12.26
C PRO A 28 -12.94 23.32 -11.75
N SER A 29 -13.34 23.68 -10.54
CA SER A 29 -14.72 23.46 -10.11
C SER A 29 -15.63 24.51 -10.73
N LEU A 30 -16.81 24.08 -11.15
CA LEU A 30 -17.79 24.94 -11.82
C LEU A 30 -19.00 25.18 -10.92
N ASN A 31 -19.62 26.33 -11.11
CA ASN A 31 -20.95 26.63 -10.61
C ASN A 31 -22.02 25.91 -11.48
N PRO A 32 -23.29 25.84 -11.04
CA PRO A 32 -24.36 25.27 -11.85
C PRO A 32 -24.58 25.96 -13.22
N ASP A 33 -24.26 27.24 -13.33
CA ASP A 33 -24.27 28.03 -14.57
C ASP A 33 -23.01 27.84 -15.45
N LYS A 34 -22.16 26.87 -15.12
CA LYS A 34 -20.89 26.55 -15.78
C LYS A 34 -19.80 27.64 -15.68
N THR A 35 -19.98 28.68 -14.90
CA THR A 35 -18.91 29.62 -14.59
C THR A 35 -17.87 28.99 -13.65
N ILE A 36 -16.61 29.42 -13.73
CA ILE A 36 -15.55 28.90 -12.89
C ILE A 36 -15.78 29.37 -11.45
N LYS A 37 -16.07 28.39 -10.56
CA LYS A 37 -16.14 28.62 -9.11
C LYS A 37 -14.75 28.71 -8.48
N ASN A 38 -13.89 27.74 -8.80
CA ASN A 38 -12.53 27.67 -8.28
C ASN A 38 -11.58 27.18 -9.37
N ASP A 39 -10.52 27.93 -9.63
CA ASP A 39 -9.39 27.50 -10.46
C ASP A 39 -8.39 26.73 -9.57
N LEU A 40 -8.58 25.42 -9.48
CA LEU A 40 -7.78 24.56 -8.58
C LEU A 40 -6.29 24.57 -8.89
N PRO A 41 -5.84 24.54 -10.16
CA PRO A 41 -4.44 24.70 -10.50
C PRO A 41 -3.82 26.03 -10.03
N LYS A 42 -4.57 27.13 -10.19
CA LYS A 42 -4.13 28.46 -9.74
C LYS A 42 -4.05 28.53 -8.22
N ILE A 43 -5.05 27.97 -7.52
CA ILE A 43 -5.07 27.90 -6.06
C ILE A 43 -3.89 27.09 -5.53
N ALA A 44 -3.60 25.91 -6.12
CA ALA A 44 -2.46 25.09 -5.75
C ALA A 44 -1.13 25.83 -5.93
N LYS A 45 -0.95 26.54 -7.06
CA LYS A 45 0.25 27.34 -7.32
C LYS A 45 0.38 28.51 -6.35
N THR A 46 -0.71 29.20 -6.02
CA THR A 46 -0.72 30.31 -5.05
C THR A 46 -0.35 29.81 -3.66
N LEU A 47 -0.99 28.74 -3.20
CA LEU A 47 -0.66 28.08 -1.95
C LEU A 47 0.81 27.69 -1.90
N GLY A 48 1.32 27.06 -2.95
CA GLY A 48 2.74 26.68 -3.00
C GLY A 48 3.69 27.85 -2.90
N LYS A 49 3.39 29.01 -3.54
CA LYS A 49 4.20 30.22 -3.40
C LYS A 49 4.19 30.73 -1.96
N GLU A 50 3.05 30.73 -1.29
CA GLU A 50 2.94 31.14 0.13
C GLU A 50 3.72 30.20 1.04
N LEU A 51 3.56 28.90 0.84
CA LEU A 51 4.27 27.88 1.63
C LEU A 51 5.78 27.97 1.46
N LYS A 52 6.27 28.20 0.24
CA LYS A 52 7.69 28.35 -0.04
C LYS A 52 8.32 29.57 0.64
N LYS A 53 7.55 30.66 0.83
CA LYS A 53 8.00 31.83 1.59
C LYS A 53 8.15 31.52 3.08
N SER A 54 7.20 30.76 3.65
CA SER A 54 7.17 30.47 5.09
C SER A 54 8.04 29.27 5.48
N TYR A 55 8.25 28.32 4.56
CA TYR A 55 8.91 27.03 4.80
C TYR A 55 9.96 26.75 3.72
N SER A 56 11.03 27.55 3.67
CA SER A 56 12.06 27.50 2.62
C SER A 56 12.80 26.15 2.52
N ARG A 57 12.84 25.37 3.61
CA ARG A 57 13.52 24.07 3.66
C ARG A 57 12.70 22.92 3.03
N ILE A 58 11.38 23.09 2.86
CA ILE A 58 10.53 22.05 2.32
C ILE A 58 10.61 22.04 0.79
N LYS A 59 10.95 20.89 0.22
CA LYS A 59 10.87 20.65 -1.23
C LYS A 59 9.38 20.53 -1.62
N LEU A 60 8.90 21.45 -2.44
CA LEU A 60 7.52 21.48 -2.88
C LEU A 60 7.38 20.85 -4.26
N LYS A 61 6.51 19.85 -4.36
CA LYS A 61 6.18 19.15 -5.61
C LYS A 61 4.66 19.17 -5.85
N TYR A 62 4.25 18.96 -7.10
CA TYR A 62 2.83 18.95 -7.49
C TYR A 62 2.49 17.68 -8.26
N LYS A 63 1.30 17.15 -8.00
CA LYS A 63 0.71 16.07 -8.79
C LYS A 63 -0.70 16.47 -9.21
N THR A 64 -0.99 16.34 -10.48
CA THR A 64 -2.31 16.65 -11.05
C THR A 64 -3.10 15.37 -11.24
N ILE A 65 -4.40 15.39 -10.92
CA ILE A 65 -5.35 14.33 -11.23
C ILE A 65 -6.43 14.86 -12.18
N ASP A 66 -6.97 13.99 -12.99
CA ASP A 66 -7.98 14.38 -14.00
C ASP A 66 -9.35 14.58 -13.37
N ASP A 67 -9.72 13.75 -12.40
CA ASP A 67 -11.01 13.80 -11.71
C ASP A 67 -10.82 13.68 -10.18
N ALA A 68 -11.43 14.63 -9.47
CA ALA A 68 -11.42 14.70 -8.01
C ALA A 68 -12.62 13.98 -7.35
N PHE A 69 -13.50 13.38 -8.12
CA PHE A 69 -14.73 12.73 -7.65
C PHE A 69 -14.69 11.21 -7.78
N THR A 70 -13.66 10.65 -8.42
CA THR A 70 -13.40 9.22 -8.51
C THR A 70 -12.22 8.82 -7.63
N LEU A 71 -12.20 7.56 -7.18
CA LEU A 71 -11.18 7.07 -6.25
C LEU A 71 -9.84 6.79 -6.95
N GLU A 72 -9.91 6.17 -8.12
CA GLU A 72 -8.75 5.64 -8.83
C GLU A 72 -7.70 6.71 -9.15
N PRO A 73 -8.04 7.89 -9.74
CA PRO A 73 -7.04 8.89 -10.08
C PRO A 73 -6.24 9.42 -8.88
N LEU A 74 -6.86 9.46 -7.70
CA LEU A 74 -6.15 9.86 -6.50
C LEU A 74 -5.27 8.74 -5.97
N MET A 75 -5.74 7.51 -5.99
CA MET A 75 -4.96 6.35 -5.57
C MET A 75 -3.72 6.18 -6.46
N ASP A 76 -3.88 6.30 -7.78
CA ASP A 76 -2.78 6.26 -8.74
C ASP A 76 -1.79 7.40 -8.48
N ALA A 77 -2.29 8.62 -8.23
CA ALA A 77 -1.44 9.75 -7.91
C ALA A 77 -0.63 9.55 -6.62
N VAL A 78 -1.23 8.97 -5.59
CA VAL A 78 -0.51 8.65 -4.34
C VAL A 78 0.53 7.57 -4.58
N ASN A 79 0.21 6.53 -5.34
CA ASN A 79 1.17 5.49 -5.72
C ASN A 79 2.38 6.07 -6.48
N ASP A 80 2.12 6.92 -7.47
CA ASP A 80 3.17 7.59 -8.24
C ASP A 80 4.06 8.48 -7.35
N VAL A 81 3.46 9.20 -6.39
CA VAL A 81 4.20 10.02 -5.42
C VAL A 81 5.13 9.15 -4.58
N ILE A 82 4.62 8.04 -4.06
CA ILE A 82 5.40 7.11 -3.25
C ILE A 82 6.54 6.52 -4.10
N ALA A 83 6.24 6.01 -5.29
CA ALA A 83 7.24 5.44 -6.19
C ALA A 83 8.31 6.47 -6.58
N SER A 84 7.92 7.74 -6.82
CA SER A 84 8.87 8.82 -7.12
C SER A 84 9.82 9.11 -5.96
N GLU A 85 9.32 9.17 -4.74
CA GLU A 85 10.17 9.44 -3.57
C GLU A 85 11.05 8.22 -3.22
N GLU A 86 10.53 7.00 -3.33
CA GLU A 86 11.29 5.77 -3.11
C GLU A 86 12.40 5.56 -4.15
N SER A 87 12.21 6.04 -5.38
CA SER A 87 13.25 5.98 -6.43
C SER A 87 14.40 6.96 -6.18
N GLU A 88 14.14 8.10 -5.55
CA GLU A 88 15.18 9.08 -5.19
C GLU A 88 15.95 8.63 -3.94
N ASN A 89 15.23 8.10 -2.93
CA ASN A 89 15.80 7.62 -1.67
C ASN A 89 14.89 6.53 -1.07
N PRO A 90 15.42 5.43 -0.53
CA PRO A 90 14.60 4.43 0.16
C PRO A 90 14.02 5.04 1.44
N ILE A 91 12.71 5.33 1.40
CA ILE A 91 11.97 5.94 2.51
C ILE A 91 11.01 4.90 3.08
N PRO A 92 11.05 4.58 4.38
CA PRO A 92 10.09 3.70 5.02
C PRO A 92 8.65 4.21 4.85
N ARG A 93 7.69 3.33 4.58
CA ARG A 93 6.28 3.68 4.34
C ARG A 93 5.66 4.51 5.47
N GLN A 94 6.02 4.25 6.71
CA GLN A 94 5.56 5.02 7.87
C GLN A 94 6.02 6.48 7.89
N ASN A 95 6.98 6.86 7.03
CA ASN A 95 7.42 8.25 6.90
C ASN A 95 6.59 9.02 5.86
N PHE A 96 5.75 8.34 5.09
CA PHE A 96 4.75 9.00 4.27
C PHE A 96 3.51 9.34 5.08
N VAL A 97 3.03 10.54 4.91
CA VAL A 97 1.82 11.04 5.59
C VAL A 97 0.89 11.67 4.57
N ILE A 98 -0.36 11.23 4.54
CA ILE A 98 -1.41 11.84 3.74
C ILE A 98 -2.35 12.66 4.62
N ASN A 99 -2.55 13.93 4.29
CA ASN A 99 -3.54 14.78 4.96
C ASN A 99 -4.91 14.59 4.30
N ILE A 100 -5.85 14.01 5.04
CA ILE A 100 -7.19 13.67 4.56
C ILE A 100 -8.23 14.77 4.79
N THR A 101 -7.84 15.93 5.31
CA THR A 101 -8.77 17.01 5.65
C THR A 101 -9.29 17.76 4.43
N GLY A 102 -8.47 17.87 3.39
CA GLY A 102 -8.75 18.71 2.23
C GLY A 102 -9.43 17.98 1.08
N GLY A 103 -9.98 18.77 0.16
CA GLY A 103 -10.61 18.25 -1.05
C GLY A 103 -12.10 17.97 -0.91
N THR A 104 -12.64 17.16 -1.80
CA THR A 104 -14.01 16.67 -1.75
C THR A 104 -14.12 15.48 -0.78
N ASN A 105 -15.34 15.11 -0.39
CA ASN A 105 -15.57 13.90 0.40
C ASN A 105 -15.02 12.65 -0.33
N ALA A 106 -15.11 12.61 -1.66
CA ALA A 106 -14.52 11.54 -2.47
C ALA A 106 -12.99 11.52 -2.34
N MET A 107 -12.33 12.67 -2.37
CA MET A 107 -10.88 12.77 -2.16
C MET A 107 -10.49 12.33 -0.74
N ALA A 108 -11.24 12.73 0.28
CA ALA A 108 -10.98 12.30 1.66
C ALA A 108 -11.09 10.76 1.80
N ALA A 109 -12.14 10.17 1.24
CA ALA A 109 -12.34 8.72 1.21
C ALA A 109 -11.21 8.00 0.42
N ALA A 110 -10.85 8.52 -0.75
CA ALA A 110 -9.76 7.98 -1.57
C ALA A 110 -8.41 8.10 -0.86
N SER A 111 -8.16 9.21 -0.17
CA SER A 111 -6.94 9.40 0.63
C SER A 111 -6.84 8.39 1.77
N MET A 112 -7.95 8.10 2.45
CA MET A 112 -7.97 7.07 3.49
C MET A 112 -7.76 5.67 2.91
N ASN A 113 -8.40 5.36 1.77
CA ASN A 113 -8.18 4.09 1.06
C ASN A 113 -6.71 3.95 0.62
N ALA A 114 -6.10 5.01 0.09
CA ALA A 114 -4.68 5.03 -0.26
C ALA A 114 -3.79 4.80 0.98
N ALA A 115 -4.10 5.42 2.12
CA ALA A 115 -3.37 5.20 3.35
C ALA A 115 -3.43 3.73 3.80
N MET A 116 -4.60 3.09 3.67
CA MET A 116 -4.79 1.66 3.97
C MET A 116 -4.08 0.77 2.96
N GLU A 117 -4.20 1.08 1.66
CA GLU A 117 -3.62 0.26 0.58
C GLU A 117 -2.09 0.28 0.61
N PHE A 118 -1.51 1.47 0.76
CA PHE A 118 -0.06 1.65 0.71
C PHE A 118 0.61 1.61 2.10
N GLN A 119 -0.16 1.38 3.16
CA GLN A 119 0.33 1.33 4.54
C GLN A 119 1.14 2.57 4.94
N ILE A 120 0.62 3.75 4.60
CA ILE A 120 1.16 5.05 4.98
C ILE A 120 0.32 5.68 6.08
N ARG A 121 0.86 6.67 6.78
CA ARG A 121 0.14 7.37 7.84
C ARG A 121 -0.92 8.30 7.25
N ALA A 122 -2.08 8.38 7.90
CA ALA A 122 -3.12 9.35 7.61
C ALA A 122 -3.25 10.36 8.76
N GLN A 123 -3.43 11.62 8.40
CA GLN A 123 -3.63 12.68 9.38
C GLN A 123 -4.84 13.54 9.00
N TYR A 124 -5.59 13.95 10.00
CA TYR A 124 -6.71 14.87 9.90
C TYR A 124 -6.39 16.16 10.66
N VAL A 125 -6.65 17.31 10.06
CA VAL A 125 -6.49 18.60 10.73
C VAL A 125 -7.85 19.08 11.21
N LYS A 126 -8.02 19.11 12.51
CA LYS A 126 -9.21 19.64 13.16
C LYS A 126 -9.23 21.17 13.04
N GLU A 127 -10.39 21.74 12.74
CA GLU A 127 -10.56 23.19 12.76
C GLU A 127 -10.48 23.69 14.21
N ASP A 128 -9.53 24.56 14.47
CA ASP A 128 -9.44 25.26 15.75
C ASP A 128 -10.37 26.49 15.71
N LYS A 129 -11.54 26.36 16.32
CA LYS A 129 -12.51 27.46 16.43
C LYS A 129 -12.14 28.50 17.48
N GLU A 130 -11.23 28.13 18.40
CA GLU A 130 -10.85 28.98 19.54
C GLU A 130 -9.51 29.70 19.32
N ASN A 131 -8.82 29.43 18.22
CA ASN A 131 -7.49 29.95 17.91
C ASN A 131 -6.50 29.79 19.09
N ASN A 132 -6.60 28.66 19.81
CA ASN A 132 -5.74 28.39 20.95
C ASN A 132 -4.43 27.75 20.49
N PRO A 133 -3.28 28.45 20.58
CA PRO A 133 -2.00 27.94 20.07
C PRO A 133 -1.48 26.71 20.81
N ASN A 134 -2.07 26.36 21.96
CA ASN A 134 -1.68 25.19 22.76
C ASN A 134 -2.46 23.92 22.39
N ILE A 135 -3.47 24.02 21.51
CA ILE A 135 -4.25 22.87 21.07
C ILE A 135 -3.62 22.30 19.81
N LYS A 136 -3.17 21.05 19.87
CA LYS A 136 -2.73 20.33 18.68
C LYS A 136 -3.94 20.01 17.80
N CYS A 137 -3.96 20.60 16.59
CA CYS A 137 -5.04 20.42 15.63
C CYS A 137 -4.84 19.21 14.72
N THR A 138 -3.60 18.78 14.51
CA THR A 138 -3.29 17.60 13.69
C THR A 138 -3.47 16.31 14.49
N LEU A 139 -4.34 15.44 14.00
CA LEU A 139 -4.66 14.15 14.61
C LEU A 139 -4.21 13.02 13.71
N ASP A 140 -3.46 12.06 14.25
CA ASP A 140 -3.19 10.81 13.55
C ASP A 140 -4.49 9.99 13.46
N VAL A 141 -4.83 9.56 12.25
CA VAL A 141 -5.98 8.68 12.01
C VAL A 141 -5.46 7.25 11.99
N PRO A 142 -6.00 6.34 12.83
CA PRO A 142 -5.58 4.96 12.83
C PRO A 142 -5.81 4.33 11.45
N VAL A 143 -4.74 3.87 10.82
CA VAL A 143 -4.77 3.14 9.56
C VAL A 143 -4.68 1.66 9.90
N PRO A 144 -5.74 0.86 9.65
CA PRO A 144 -5.69 -0.57 9.90
C PRO A 144 -4.55 -1.22 9.14
N SER A 145 -3.72 -1.99 9.82
CA SER A 145 -2.71 -2.80 9.14
C SER A 145 -3.40 -3.86 8.28
N LYS A 146 -3.02 -3.96 7.01
CA LYS A 146 -3.49 -5.02 6.13
C LYS A 146 -3.13 -6.42 6.67
N PHE A 147 -2.03 -6.50 7.39
CA PHE A 147 -1.50 -7.77 7.88
C PHE A 147 -2.14 -8.20 9.21
N GLU A 148 -2.32 -7.28 10.14
CA GLU A 148 -2.78 -7.63 11.50
C GLU A 148 -4.26 -8.04 11.57
N SER A 149 -5.13 -7.51 10.69
CA SER A 149 -6.58 -7.76 10.79
C SER A 149 -7.11 -8.92 9.96
N ARG A 150 -6.29 -9.57 9.12
CA ARG A 150 -6.77 -10.55 8.14
C ARG A 150 -6.11 -11.92 8.17
N LEU A 151 -4.94 -12.05 8.75
CA LEU A 151 -4.22 -13.32 8.80
C LEU A 151 -4.31 -13.92 10.19
N ASN A 152 -4.78 -15.17 10.26
CA ASN A 152 -4.67 -15.94 11.48
C ASN A 152 -3.24 -16.52 11.62
N ASN A 153 -2.91 -17.04 12.81
CA ASN A 153 -1.57 -17.55 13.12
C ASN A 153 -1.08 -18.59 12.11
N ASN A 154 -1.96 -19.48 11.64
CA ASN A 154 -1.59 -20.51 10.67
C ASN A 154 -1.27 -19.90 9.28
N GLN A 155 -1.99 -18.84 8.89
CA GLN A 155 -1.73 -18.11 7.64
C GLN A 155 -0.41 -17.35 7.71
N LEU A 156 -0.12 -16.74 8.85
CA LEU A 156 1.13 -16.02 9.08
C LEU A 156 2.33 -16.97 9.08
N GLU A 157 2.19 -18.11 9.74
CA GLU A 157 3.18 -19.19 9.77
C GLU A 157 3.44 -19.73 8.36
N ALA A 158 2.36 -19.97 7.59
CA ALA A 158 2.48 -20.41 6.20
C ALA A 158 3.26 -19.41 5.34
N LEU A 159 2.98 -18.11 5.45
CA LEU A 159 3.71 -17.07 4.71
C LEU A 159 5.18 -16.98 5.12
N GLN A 160 5.49 -17.15 6.41
CA GLN A 160 6.87 -17.16 6.89
C GLN A 160 7.66 -18.36 6.35
N ILE A 161 7.03 -19.52 6.24
CA ILE A 161 7.62 -20.73 5.66
C ILE A 161 7.87 -20.50 4.17
N ILE A 162 6.87 -20.00 3.42
CA ILE A 162 7.00 -19.71 1.99
C ILE A 162 8.14 -18.71 1.73
N ALA A 163 8.23 -17.64 2.54
CA ALA A 163 9.25 -16.61 2.39
C ALA A 163 10.67 -17.10 2.69
N LYS A 164 10.81 -18.17 3.46
CA LYS A 164 12.11 -18.79 3.78
C LYS A 164 12.50 -19.93 2.82
N SER A 165 11.55 -20.36 2.00
CA SER A 165 11.74 -21.49 1.08
C SER A 165 12.16 -20.99 -0.29
N ASP A 166 13.36 -21.37 -0.74
CA ASP A 166 13.91 -20.98 -2.03
C ASP A 166 13.87 -22.17 -3.00
N HIS A 167 13.21 -21.97 -4.12
CA HIS A 167 13.10 -22.97 -5.18
C HIS A 167 13.48 -22.41 -6.55
N LEU A 168 14.07 -23.25 -7.40
CA LEU A 168 14.33 -22.93 -8.78
C LEU A 168 13.07 -23.15 -9.62
N ILE A 169 12.54 -22.07 -10.17
CA ILE A 169 11.32 -22.09 -10.99
C ILE A 169 11.65 -21.70 -12.41
N HIS A 170 11.23 -22.52 -13.37
CA HIS A 170 11.25 -22.17 -14.79
C HIS A 170 9.98 -21.39 -15.14
N ASN A 171 10.16 -20.30 -15.90
CA ASN A 171 9.04 -19.44 -16.31
C ASN A 171 8.29 -19.97 -17.53
N THR A 172 8.88 -20.90 -18.28
CA THR A 172 8.25 -21.51 -19.45
C THR A 172 7.77 -22.94 -19.17
N PRO A 173 6.69 -23.39 -19.82
CA PRO A 173 6.14 -24.73 -19.60
C PRO A 173 7.08 -25.89 -19.92
N ARG A 174 8.15 -25.64 -20.72
CA ARG A 174 9.12 -26.65 -21.14
C ARG A 174 10.48 -26.54 -20.46
N GLY A 175 10.64 -25.62 -19.50
CA GLY A 175 11.93 -25.41 -18.85
C GLY A 175 13.05 -24.95 -19.78
N MET A 176 12.69 -24.24 -20.87
CA MET A 176 13.67 -23.76 -21.86
C MET A 176 14.35 -22.46 -21.46
N ASP A 177 13.85 -21.77 -20.44
CA ASP A 177 14.44 -20.59 -19.85
C ASP A 177 15.37 -20.94 -18.69
N SER A 178 16.26 -20.04 -18.35
CA SER A 178 17.08 -20.18 -17.14
C SER A 178 16.19 -20.17 -15.91
N PRO A 179 16.37 -21.13 -14.98
CA PRO A 179 15.59 -21.16 -13.75
C PRO A 179 15.92 -19.94 -12.88
N THR A 180 14.89 -19.37 -12.28
CA THR A 180 15.04 -18.28 -11.28
C THR A 180 14.73 -18.80 -9.90
N ILE A 181 15.52 -18.36 -8.91
CA ILE A 181 15.23 -18.61 -7.50
C ILE A 181 14.05 -17.71 -7.10
N LYS A 182 13.02 -18.32 -6.54
CA LYS A 182 11.88 -17.60 -5.96
C LYS A 182 11.56 -18.16 -4.59
N HIS A 183 11.00 -17.31 -3.74
CA HIS A 183 10.40 -17.76 -2.48
C HIS A 183 9.15 -18.56 -2.77
N ALA A 184 9.30 -19.86 -2.87
CA ALA A 184 8.25 -20.79 -3.26
C ALA A 184 8.39 -22.13 -2.53
N ILE A 185 7.27 -22.84 -2.39
CA ILE A 185 7.19 -24.14 -1.72
C ILE A 185 6.07 -24.97 -2.34
N THR A 186 6.20 -26.30 -2.34
CA THR A 186 5.11 -27.19 -2.75
C THR A 186 4.05 -27.32 -1.66
N ASN A 187 2.82 -27.68 -2.05
CA ASN A 187 1.75 -27.96 -1.08
C ASN A 187 2.14 -29.05 -0.08
N HIS A 188 2.87 -30.06 -0.54
CA HIS A 188 3.31 -31.16 0.32
C HIS A 188 4.34 -30.70 1.36
N GLU A 189 5.35 -29.97 0.94
CA GLU A 189 6.38 -29.42 1.84
C GLU A 189 5.75 -28.47 2.86
N LEU A 190 4.87 -27.57 2.41
CA LEU A 190 4.17 -26.64 3.31
C LEU A 190 3.28 -27.41 4.33
N LEU A 191 2.65 -28.51 3.91
CA LEU A 191 1.86 -29.35 4.80
C LEU A 191 2.74 -30.00 5.89
N VAL A 192 3.94 -30.47 5.52
CA VAL A 192 4.92 -31.05 6.43
C VAL A 192 5.47 -29.99 7.39
N GLU A 193 5.91 -28.84 6.87
CA GLU A 193 6.49 -27.76 7.66
C GLU A 193 5.51 -27.18 8.68
N LEU A 194 4.22 -27.06 8.32
CA LEU A 194 3.17 -26.66 9.25
C LEU A 194 2.79 -27.79 10.24
N GLY A 195 3.35 -28.98 10.08
CA GLY A 195 3.06 -30.15 10.93
C GLY A 195 1.62 -30.67 10.78
N PHE A 196 1.01 -30.45 9.61
CA PHE A 196 -0.33 -30.94 9.30
C PHE A 196 -0.36 -32.37 8.71
N ASP A 197 0.82 -32.92 8.38
CA ASP A 197 1.02 -34.30 7.98
C ASP A 197 0.79 -35.26 9.15
N LYS A 198 1.09 -34.83 10.38
CA LYS A 198 0.88 -35.61 11.61
C LYS A 198 -0.50 -35.31 12.16
N LYS A 199 -1.24 -36.37 12.55
CA LYS A 199 -2.56 -36.21 13.19
C LYS A 199 -2.43 -35.39 14.48
N ARG A 200 -2.47 -34.06 14.33
CA ARG A 200 -2.65 -33.15 15.50
C ARG A 200 -4.01 -33.40 16.11
N LYS A 201 -4.08 -33.59 17.43
CA LYS A 201 -5.34 -33.69 18.18
C LYS A 201 -6.25 -32.49 17.81
N GLY A 202 -7.37 -32.76 17.16
CA GLY A 202 -8.36 -31.74 16.76
C GLY A 202 -8.41 -31.39 15.28
N LEU A 203 -7.40 -31.71 14.44
CA LEU A 203 -7.46 -31.50 12.99
C LEU A 203 -7.97 -32.78 12.30
N LYS A 204 -9.21 -32.73 11.82
CA LYS A 204 -9.86 -33.89 11.15
C LYS A 204 -9.20 -34.21 9.80
N ASN A 205 -8.58 -33.25 9.12
CA ASN A 205 -7.90 -33.44 7.85
C ASN A 205 -6.90 -32.26 7.59
N GLY A 206 -5.59 -32.52 7.69
CA GLY A 206 -4.55 -31.52 7.49
C GLY A 206 -4.54 -30.93 6.08
N ALA A 207 -4.76 -31.73 5.06
CA ALA A 207 -4.82 -31.30 3.67
C ALA A 207 -5.99 -30.34 3.42
N THR A 208 -7.15 -30.58 4.02
CA THR A 208 -8.31 -29.67 3.90
C THR A 208 -8.02 -28.33 4.57
N THR A 209 -7.37 -28.36 5.74
CA THR A 209 -6.97 -27.14 6.47
C THR A 209 -5.96 -26.34 5.66
N LEU A 210 -4.93 -26.99 5.11
CA LEU A 210 -3.94 -26.36 4.24
C LEU A 210 -4.60 -25.73 3.01
N ASN A 211 -5.48 -26.44 2.32
CA ASN A 211 -6.21 -25.91 1.17
C ASN A 211 -7.05 -24.68 1.53
N GLY A 212 -7.62 -24.62 2.72
CA GLY A 212 -8.33 -23.44 3.23
C GLY A 212 -7.41 -22.25 3.43
N ILE A 213 -6.23 -22.46 4.04
CA ILE A 213 -5.20 -21.45 4.24
C ILE A 213 -4.71 -20.91 2.89
N VAL A 214 -4.28 -21.79 1.99
CA VAL A 214 -3.77 -21.46 0.66
C VAL A 214 -4.80 -20.67 -0.16
N LYS A 215 -6.05 -21.13 -0.24
CA LYS A 215 -7.12 -20.39 -0.94
C LYS A 215 -7.35 -19.00 -0.34
N SER A 216 -7.27 -18.87 0.97
CA SER A 216 -7.44 -17.58 1.63
C SER A 216 -6.28 -16.61 1.30
N LEU A 217 -5.04 -17.10 1.35
CA LEU A 217 -3.84 -16.32 1.02
C LEU A 217 -3.83 -15.92 -0.47
N GLU A 218 -4.22 -16.82 -1.36
CA GLU A 218 -4.33 -16.56 -2.79
C GLU A 218 -5.43 -15.52 -3.10
N LYS A 219 -6.62 -15.66 -2.49
CA LYS A 219 -7.72 -14.68 -2.62
C LYS A 219 -7.30 -13.29 -2.13
N SER A 220 -6.47 -13.23 -1.11
CA SER A 220 -5.95 -11.98 -0.55
C SER A 220 -4.68 -11.48 -1.28
N LYS A 221 -4.25 -12.15 -2.35
CA LYS A 221 -3.08 -11.83 -3.19
C LYS A 221 -1.74 -11.82 -2.43
N TYR A 222 -1.62 -12.57 -1.34
CA TYR A 222 -0.34 -12.75 -0.65
C TYR A 222 0.54 -13.78 -1.33
N ILE A 223 -0.06 -14.73 -2.03
CA ILE A 223 0.63 -15.79 -2.78
C ILE A 223 -0.03 -16.00 -4.14
N THR A 224 0.74 -16.54 -5.07
CA THR A 224 0.23 -17.02 -6.36
C THR A 224 0.40 -18.53 -6.44
N LYS A 225 -0.67 -19.26 -6.77
CA LYS A 225 -0.62 -20.69 -7.01
C LYS A 225 -0.40 -20.98 -8.48
N ARG A 226 0.66 -21.71 -8.81
CA ARG A 226 0.98 -22.10 -10.19
C ARG A 226 1.05 -23.62 -10.31
N LYS A 227 0.55 -24.17 -11.40
CA LYS A 227 0.88 -25.53 -11.80
C LYS A 227 2.23 -25.52 -12.50
N ILE A 228 3.21 -26.20 -11.93
CA ILE A 228 4.54 -26.32 -12.52
C ILE A 228 4.67 -27.75 -13.05
N GLN A 229 4.82 -27.88 -14.38
CA GLN A 229 4.95 -29.19 -15.04
C GLN A 229 6.32 -29.84 -14.83
N HIS A 230 7.36 -29.05 -14.53
CA HIS A 230 8.71 -29.54 -14.32
C HIS A 230 9.35 -28.77 -13.15
N TYR A 231 9.28 -29.37 -12.01
CA TYR A 231 9.91 -28.85 -10.81
C TYR A 231 11.13 -29.67 -10.45
N VAL A 232 12.25 -29.00 -10.21
CA VAL A 232 13.51 -29.65 -9.79
C VAL A 232 13.88 -29.14 -8.42
N HIS A 233 14.06 -30.04 -7.47
CA HIS A 233 14.48 -29.67 -6.12
C HIS A 233 15.90 -29.07 -6.16
N PRO A 234 16.12 -27.84 -5.61
CA PRO A 234 17.39 -27.12 -5.79
C PRO A 234 18.62 -27.81 -5.19
N LYS A 235 18.43 -28.64 -4.16
CA LYS A 235 19.53 -29.35 -3.50
C LYS A 235 19.79 -30.75 -4.04
N THR A 236 18.76 -31.45 -4.51
CA THR A 236 18.88 -32.87 -4.93
C THR A 236 18.86 -33.05 -6.44
N GLY A 237 18.40 -32.06 -7.21
CA GLY A 237 18.23 -32.17 -8.66
C GLY A 237 17.10 -33.11 -9.09
N GLU A 238 16.33 -33.64 -8.15
CA GLU A 238 15.23 -34.55 -8.45
C GLU A 238 14.01 -33.83 -9.03
N LYS A 239 13.41 -34.44 -10.04
CA LYS A 239 12.11 -33.98 -10.55
C LYS A 239 11.04 -34.36 -9.55
N LEU A 240 10.38 -33.35 -8.97
CA LEU A 240 9.22 -33.57 -8.11
C LEU A 240 7.96 -33.81 -8.97
N PRO A 241 7.01 -34.62 -8.49
CA PRO A 241 5.77 -34.87 -9.19
C PRO A 241 4.95 -33.57 -9.37
N ASP A 242 3.97 -33.62 -10.28
CA ASP A 242 3.09 -32.51 -10.72
C ASP A 242 2.29 -31.81 -9.60
N ASP A 243 2.97 -31.29 -8.62
CA ASP A 243 2.36 -30.54 -7.53
C ASP A 243 2.33 -29.04 -7.82
N SER A 244 1.31 -28.37 -7.33
CA SER A 244 1.21 -26.93 -7.42
C SER A 244 2.18 -26.26 -6.42
N VAL A 245 2.99 -25.35 -6.93
CA VAL A 245 3.90 -24.52 -6.12
C VAL A 245 3.23 -23.18 -5.80
N MET A 246 3.48 -22.68 -4.61
CA MET A 246 3.03 -21.35 -4.15
C MET A 246 4.24 -20.43 -4.05
N ASP A 247 4.15 -19.27 -4.66
CA ASP A 247 5.15 -18.21 -4.57
C ASP A 247 4.54 -16.96 -3.91
N ASN A 248 5.38 -16.14 -3.29
CA ASN A 248 5.02 -14.80 -2.82
C ASN A 248 4.87 -13.87 -4.03
N THR A 249 3.81 -13.08 -4.04
CA THR A 249 3.56 -12.01 -5.03
C THR A 249 4.05 -10.67 -4.51
#